data_8f1122ef6b3d6379ddd638fde7d6127f
#
_entry.id   8f1122ef6b3d6379ddd638fde7d6127f
#
_cell.length_a   1.000
_cell.length_b   1.000
_cell.length_c   1.000
_cell.angle_alpha   90.00
_cell.angle_beta   90.00
_cell.angle_gamma   90.00
#
_symmetry.space_group_name_H-M   'P 1'
#
loop_
_entity.id
_entity.type
_entity.pdbx_description
1 polymer ?
#
loop_
_entity_poly.entity_id
_entity_poly.type
_entity_poly.pdbx_seq_one_letter_code
_entity_poly.pdbx_strand_id
1 'polypeptide(L)'
;MQRLLFLCLICISLHAGAAPPGAIVLWPGEPPGGAAPDPQRDSAKGSITQVEQPYLIAHRPAQPNGIAILLVSGGGYAHIEAGKESGPAANWLQTQGVTAFELVYRLPQEGGGVTAPFQDGQRAMRVIRAHAAEWHIDPARIGMLGFSAGAHLAGMTAVQPDAARYAPVDAMDGVSARPDFAVLLYPVLTMQRPFDTTHAKKQLLGAHPTRAARDALSVELHVDARTPPTFIAQALDDRVSPPENSILMAAALRRAGVSVELHQFQSGAHGWGLGKPGSEPAAWPQLLLAWLQSRGWMPQAPG
;
A
#
# COMPACT_ATOMS: atom_id res chain seq x y z
N MET A 1 -1.15 -26.83 -62.13
CA MET A 1 -1.33 -27.10 -60.68
C MET A 1 -0.59 -26.02 -59.92
N GLN A 2 -1.27 -24.93 -59.56
CA GLN A 2 -0.70 -23.78 -58.83
C GLN A 2 -1.02 -23.95 -57.36
N ARG A 3 0.02 -24.11 -56.52
CA ARG A 3 -0.11 -24.18 -55.05
C ARG A 3 -0.13 -22.75 -54.49
N LEU A 4 -1.28 -22.33 -54.00
CA LEU A 4 -1.41 -21.13 -53.17
C LEU A 4 -0.79 -21.41 -51.79
N LEU A 5 0.28 -20.71 -51.46
CA LEU A 5 0.78 -20.62 -50.06
C LEU A 5 -0.09 -19.57 -49.31
N PHE A 6 -0.87 -20.01 -48.34
CA PHE A 6 -1.46 -19.13 -47.35
C PHE A 6 -0.41 -18.73 -46.31
N LEU A 7 0.01 -17.48 -46.33
CA LEU A 7 0.85 -16.89 -45.30
C LEU A 7 -0.08 -16.46 -44.15
N CYS A 8 -0.12 -17.21 -43.06
CA CYS A 8 -0.76 -16.80 -41.83
C CYS A 8 0.09 -15.69 -41.20
N LEU A 9 -0.34 -14.41 -41.35
CA LEU A 9 0.19 -13.32 -40.53
C LEU A 9 -0.31 -13.52 -39.08
N ILE A 10 0.58 -13.97 -38.20
CA ILE A 10 0.36 -13.92 -36.75
C ILE A 10 0.52 -12.44 -36.38
N CYS A 11 -0.57 -11.72 -36.21
CA CYS A 11 -0.58 -10.41 -35.55
C CYS A 11 -0.20 -10.61 -34.10
N ILE A 12 1.07 -10.44 -33.75
CA ILE A 12 1.51 -10.24 -32.38
C ILE A 12 1.02 -8.86 -31.98
N SER A 13 -0.13 -8.80 -31.31
CA SER A 13 -0.59 -7.60 -30.64
C SER A 13 0.40 -7.31 -29.51
N LEU A 14 1.31 -6.38 -29.73
CA LEU A 14 2.09 -5.78 -28.65
C LEU A 14 1.09 -5.02 -27.75
N HIS A 15 0.66 -5.64 -26.65
CA HIS A 15 -0.06 -4.95 -25.60
C HIS A 15 0.95 -4.02 -24.91
N ALA A 16 0.89 -2.73 -25.26
CA ALA A 16 1.54 -1.67 -24.50
C ALA A 16 0.73 -1.55 -23.19
N GLY A 17 1.28 -2.03 -22.08
CA GLY A 17 0.61 -1.99 -20.77
C GLY A 17 0.81 -3.24 -19.92
N ALA A 18 1.55 -4.24 -20.41
CA ALA A 18 1.87 -5.44 -19.64
C ALA A 18 2.76 -5.09 -18.44
N ALA A 19 2.46 -5.70 -17.28
CA ALA A 19 3.31 -5.63 -16.10
C ALA A 19 4.77 -5.95 -16.45
N PRO A 20 5.76 -5.31 -15.81
CA PRO A 20 7.16 -5.55 -16.14
C PRO A 20 7.56 -7.01 -15.91
N PRO A 21 8.60 -7.51 -16.62
CA PRO A 21 9.07 -8.87 -16.45
C PRO A 21 9.37 -9.20 -14.98
N GLY A 22 8.83 -10.31 -14.47
CA GLY A 22 8.99 -10.75 -13.09
C GLY A 22 8.00 -10.13 -12.09
N ALA A 23 7.13 -9.23 -12.53
CA ALA A 23 6.04 -8.73 -11.70
C ALA A 23 4.97 -9.82 -11.47
N ILE A 24 4.33 -9.77 -10.30
CA ILE A 24 3.25 -10.67 -9.91
C ILE A 24 1.93 -9.96 -10.19
N VAL A 25 1.24 -10.35 -11.23
CA VAL A 25 -0.06 -9.78 -11.61
C VAL A 25 -1.11 -10.15 -10.57
N LEU A 26 -1.92 -9.17 -10.13
CA LEU A 26 -2.91 -9.41 -9.08
C LEU A 26 -4.17 -10.15 -9.57
N TRP A 27 -4.61 -9.86 -10.79
CA TRP A 27 -5.87 -10.38 -11.32
C TRP A 27 -5.62 -11.33 -12.49
N PRO A 28 -6.26 -12.50 -12.54
CA PRO A 28 -6.05 -13.47 -13.61
C PRO A 28 -6.60 -13.02 -14.97
N GLY A 29 -7.34 -11.91 -15.00
CA GLY A 29 -7.93 -11.30 -16.18
C GLY A 29 -8.16 -9.82 -15.97
N GLU A 30 -9.24 -9.28 -16.51
CA GLU A 30 -9.61 -7.89 -16.29
C GLU A 30 -9.91 -7.64 -14.81
N PRO A 31 -9.30 -6.60 -14.19
CA PRO A 31 -9.53 -6.29 -12.80
C PRO A 31 -10.97 -5.81 -12.54
N PRO A 32 -11.56 -6.11 -11.38
CA PRO A 32 -12.92 -5.70 -11.04
C PRO A 32 -13.12 -4.19 -11.16
N GLY A 33 -14.18 -3.75 -11.86
CA GLY A 33 -14.47 -2.33 -12.08
C GLY A 33 -13.72 -1.69 -13.24
N GLY A 34 -12.90 -2.46 -13.97
CA GLY A 34 -12.18 -2.01 -15.15
C GLY A 34 -10.75 -1.55 -14.87
N ALA A 35 -10.06 -1.17 -15.93
CA ALA A 35 -8.66 -0.75 -15.97
C ALA A 35 -8.53 0.68 -16.50
N ALA A 36 -7.32 1.25 -16.40
CA ALA A 36 -7.01 2.51 -17.05
C ALA A 36 -7.18 2.37 -18.59
N PRO A 37 -7.76 3.38 -19.25
CA PRO A 37 -7.99 3.31 -20.70
C PRO A 37 -6.70 3.51 -21.52
N ASP A 38 -5.71 4.13 -20.93
CA ASP A 38 -4.41 4.43 -21.55
C ASP A 38 -3.32 3.54 -20.95
N PRO A 39 -2.23 3.27 -21.71
CA PRO A 39 -1.08 2.52 -21.19
C PRO A 39 -0.43 3.18 -19.98
N GLN A 40 0.08 2.35 -19.07
CA GLN A 40 0.84 2.81 -17.88
C GLN A 40 1.95 3.78 -18.30
N ARG A 41 2.12 4.82 -17.48
CA ARG A 41 3.15 5.85 -17.66
C ARG A 41 4.03 5.94 -16.45
N ASP A 42 5.33 5.74 -16.67
CA ASP A 42 6.36 5.88 -15.66
C ASP A 42 7.15 7.17 -15.92
N SER A 43 7.22 8.04 -14.93
CA SER A 43 8.06 9.22 -15.02
C SER A 43 9.53 8.88 -14.77
N ALA A 44 10.46 9.73 -15.25
CA ALA A 44 11.88 9.57 -14.98
C ALA A 44 12.25 9.61 -13.47
N LYS A 45 11.33 10.09 -12.62
CA LYS A 45 11.48 10.13 -11.16
C LYS A 45 10.78 8.96 -10.46
N GLY A 46 10.20 8.01 -11.21
CA GLY A 46 9.52 6.83 -10.69
C GLY A 46 8.10 7.06 -10.18
N SER A 47 7.42 8.13 -10.64
CA SER A 47 5.98 8.28 -10.43
C SER A 47 5.23 7.49 -11.50
N ILE A 48 4.21 6.72 -11.10
CA ILE A 48 3.43 5.83 -11.97
C ILE A 48 2.00 6.34 -12.07
N THR A 49 1.43 6.33 -13.27
CA THR A 49 0.03 6.65 -13.59
C THR A 49 -0.49 5.69 -14.66
N GLN A 50 -1.79 5.69 -14.91
CA GLN A 50 -2.45 4.87 -15.94
C GLN A 50 -2.19 3.37 -15.72
N VAL A 51 -2.47 2.90 -14.50
CA VAL A 51 -2.29 1.49 -14.14
C VAL A 51 -3.42 0.67 -14.76
N GLU A 52 -3.13 0.01 -15.87
CA GLU A 52 -4.05 -0.89 -16.57
C GLU A 52 -4.19 -2.21 -15.79
N GLN A 53 -3.07 -2.84 -15.49
CA GLN A 53 -3.01 -4.11 -14.78
C GLN A 53 -2.21 -3.94 -13.48
N PRO A 54 -2.87 -3.98 -12.30
CA PRO A 54 -2.16 -3.84 -11.03
C PRO A 54 -1.30 -5.08 -10.73
N TYR A 55 -0.13 -4.85 -10.14
CA TYR A 55 0.87 -5.90 -9.89
C TYR A 55 1.72 -5.62 -8.66
N LEU A 56 2.48 -6.63 -8.24
CA LEU A 56 3.50 -6.54 -7.20
C LEU A 56 4.89 -6.65 -7.82
N ILE A 57 5.83 -5.86 -7.29
CA ILE A 57 7.27 -6.04 -7.51
C ILE A 57 7.85 -6.65 -6.23
N ALA A 58 8.44 -7.84 -6.35
CA ALA A 58 8.99 -8.55 -5.19
C ALA A 58 10.48 -8.25 -5.01
N HIS A 59 10.87 -7.84 -3.80
CA HIS A 59 12.23 -7.67 -3.32
C HIS A 59 12.53 -8.79 -2.32
N ARG A 60 13.14 -9.87 -2.79
CA ARG A 60 13.41 -11.05 -1.98
C ARG A 60 14.84 -10.99 -1.44
N PRO A 61 15.03 -11.05 -0.11
CA PRO A 61 16.37 -11.11 0.47
C PRO A 61 17.04 -12.46 0.19
N ALA A 62 18.36 -12.50 0.17
CA ALA A 62 19.12 -13.75 0.01
C ALA A 62 18.88 -14.72 1.17
N GLN A 63 18.60 -14.19 2.36
CA GLN A 63 18.26 -14.95 3.57
C GLN A 63 16.99 -14.35 4.19
N PRO A 64 15.80 -14.86 3.81
CA PRO A 64 14.54 -14.37 4.35
C PRO A 64 14.36 -14.74 5.82
N ASN A 65 13.88 -13.78 6.63
CA ASN A 65 13.59 -13.99 8.04
C ASN A 65 12.13 -14.40 8.33
N GLY A 66 11.36 -14.67 7.27
CA GLY A 66 9.96 -15.08 7.35
C GLY A 66 8.96 -13.92 7.40
N ILE A 67 9.40 -12.66 7.52
CA ILE A 67 8.50 -11.51 7.48
C ILE A 67 8.28 -11.08 6.04
N ALA A 68 7.05 -10.67 5.73
CA ALA A 68 6.74 -9.93 4.50
C ALA A 68 6.08 -8.59 4.80
N ILE A 69 6.36 -7.59 3.95
CA ILE A 69 5.71 -6.29 4.02
C ILE A 69 5.24 -5.87 2.63
N LEU A 70 3.93 -5.59 2.49
CA LEU A 70 3.36 -4.94 1.33
C LEU A 70 3.52 -3.44 1.48
N LEU A 71 4.25 -2.80 0.54
CA LEU A 71 4.48 -1.36 0.52
C LEU A 71 3.53 -0.67 -0.45
N VAL A 72 2.93 0.41 0.01
CA VAL A 72 1.98 1.23 -0.75
C VAL A 72 2.44 2.67 -0.76
N SER A 73 2.89 3.14 -1.91
CA SER A 73 3.28 4.54 -2.08
C SER A 73 2.10 5.48 -2.07
N GLY A 74 2.37 6.72 -1.66
CA GLY A 74 1.44 7.83 -1.74
C GLY A 74 1.34 8.42 -3.16
N GLY A 75 1.16 9.75 -3.23
CA GLY A 75 0.91 10.50 -4.47
C GLY A 75 -0.53 11.01 -4.54
N GLY A 76 -1.24 11.06 -3.40
CA GLY A 76 -2.57 11.66 -3.27
C GLY A 76 -3.65 10.97 -4.08
N TYR A 77 -3.48 9.71 -4.46
CA TYR A 77 -4.32 8.96 -5.39
C TYR A 77 -4.39 9.55 -6.82
N ALA A 78 -3.49 10.47 -7.16
CA ALA A 78 -3.35 11.03 -8.52
C ALA A 78 -2.19 10.40 -9.30
N HIS A 79 -1.25 9.81 -8.60
CA HIS A 79 -0.13 9.01 -9.09
C HIS A 79 0.38 8.12 -7.96
N ILE A 80 1.31 7.22 -8.26
CA ILE A 80 2.01 6.39 -7.28
C ILE A 80 3.46 6.89 -7.20
N GLU A 81 3.92 7.34 -6.03
CA GLU A 81 5.27 7.92 -5.83
C GLU A 81 6.32 6.82 -5.53
N ALA A 82 6.38 5.78 -6.36
CA ALA A 82 7.20 4.59 -6.12
C ALA A 82 8.69 4.91 -5.99
N GLY A 83 9.24 5.76 -6.87
CA GLY A 83 10.65 6.07 -6.90
C GLY A 83 11.20 6.79 -5.66
N LYS A 84 10.33 7.42 -4.87
CA LYS A 84 10.71 8.14 -3.65
C LYS A 84 10.32 7.40 -2.37
N GLU A 85 9.32 6.57 -2.41
CA GLU A 85 8.70 5.95 -1.24
C GLU A 85 8.89 4.42 -1.23
N SER A 86 8.07 3.65 -1.96
CA SER A 86 8.09 2.19 -1.87
C SER A 86 9.39 1.57 -2.37
N GLY A 87 9.95 2.02 -3.47
CA GLY A 87 11.18 1.45 -4.05
C GLY A 87 12.38 1.52 -3.10
N PRO A 88 12.79 2.72 -2.62
CA PRO A 88 13.84 2.83 -1.63
C PRO A 88 13.57 2.05 -0.34
N ALA A 89 12.31 2.07 0.16
CA ALA A 89 11.94 1.35 1.37
C ALA A 89 11.97 -0.18 1.18
N ALA A 90 11.54 -0.68 0.03
CA ALA A 90 11.61 -2.11 -0.30
C ALA A 90 13.05 -2.60 -0.37
N ASN A 91 13.94 -1.84 -1.02
CA ASN A 91 15.37 -2.13 -1.06
C ASN A 91 15.98 -2.15 0.34
N TRP A 92 15.64 -1.18 1.19
CA TRP A 92 16.11 -1.16 2.57
C TRP A 92 15.59 -2.36 3.37
N LEU A 93 14.31 -2.69 3.31
CA LEU A 93 13.73 -3.86 3.99
C LEU A 93 14.37 -5.17 3.54
N GLN A 94 14.67 -5.30 2.24
CA GLN A 94 15.38 -6.45 1.69
C GLN A 94 16.74 -6.63 2.37
N THR A 95 17.48 -5.55 2.66
CA THR A 95 18.77 -5.64 3.40
C THR A 95 18.60 -6.09 4.85
N GLN A 96 17.38 -5.96 5.41
CA GLN A 96 17.02 -6.41 6.76
C GLN A 96 16.49 -7.86 6.80
N GLY A 97 16.56 -8.59 5.70
CA GLY A 97 16.04 -9.96 5.60
C GLY A 97 14.51 -10.04 5.46
N VAL A 98 13.83 -8.91 5.25
CA VAL A 98 12.37 -8.85 5.06
C VAL A 98 12.03 -8.98 3.57
N THR A 99 11.10 -9.86 3.23
CA THR A 99 10.56 -9.91 1.86
C THR A 99 9.61 -8.74 1.67
N ALA A 100 9.94 -7.82 0.76
CA ALA A 100 9.15 -6.64 0.50
C ALA A 100 8.44 -6.74 -0.86
N PHE A 101 7.20 -6.26 -0.92
CA PHE A 101 6.41 -6.21 -2.14
C PHE A 101 5.94 -4.78 -2.37
N GLU A 102 6.30 -4.18 -3.51
CA GLU A 102 5.73 -2.89 -3.91
C GLU A 102 4.42 -3.13 -4.63
N LEU A 103 3.36 -2.44 -4.22
CA LEU A 103 2.07 -2.46 -4.89
C LEU A 103 1.97 -1.33 -5.92
N VAL A 104 1.83 -1.70 -7.17
CA VAL A 104 1.37 -0.80 -8.24
C VAL A 104 -0.13 -1.02 -8.38
N TYR A 105 -0.92 -0.05 -7.91
CA TYR A 105 -2.37 -0.14 -7.78
C TYR A 105 -3.10 0.82 -8.70
N ARG A 106 -4.33 0.50 -9.08
CA ARG A 106 -5.17 1.37 -9.92
C ARG A 106 -5.57 2.63 -9.18
N LEU A 107 -5.58 3.75 -9.89
CA LEU A 107 -5.93 5.05 -9.35
C LEU A 107 -7.44 5.36 -9.57
N PRO A 108 -8.10 6.09 -8.66
CA PRO A 108 -9.56 6.28 -8.69
C PRO A 108 -10.11 6.94 -9.96
N GLN A 109 -9.31 7.81 -10.60
CA GLN A 109 -9.74 8.60 -11.75
C GLN A 109 -9.32 7.99 -13.09
N GLU A 110 -8.73 6.80 -13.08
CA GLU A 110 -8.15 6.15 -14.27
C GLU A 110 -8.96 4.91 -14.71
N GLY A 111 -10.29 4.94 -14.61
CA GLY A 111 -11.18 3.90 -15.14
C GLY A 111 -11.71 2.90 -14.11
N GLY A 112 -10.91 2.48 -13.12
CA GLY A 112 -11.33 1.51 -12.10
C GLY A 112 -12.25 2.07 -11.00
N GLY A 113 -12.43 3.40 -10.94
CA GLY A 113 -13.27 4.07 -9.96
C GLY A 113 -12.66 4.13 -8.56
N VAL A 114 -13.38 4.77 -7.63
CA VAL A 114 -12.90 5.06 -6.26
C VAL A 114 -12.63 3.81 -5.40
N THR A 115 -13.17 2.65 -5.78
CA THR A 115 -12.99 1.39 -5.06
C THR A 115 -11.77 0.61 -5.53
N ALA A 116 -11.24 0.87 -6.72
CA ALA A 116 -10.16 0.12 -7.34
C ALA A 116 -8.89 0.01 -6.46
N PRO A 117 -8.36 1.08 -5.85
CA PRO A 117 -7.20 0.97 -4.96
C PRO A 117 -7.43 -0.02 -3.81
N PHE A 118 -8.63 0.00 -3.21
CA PHE A 118 -8.97 -0.85 -2.08
C PHE A 118 -9.17 -2.32 -2.47
N GLN A 119 -9.67 -2.58 -3.70
CA GLN A 119 -9.73 -3.92 -4.28
C GLN A 119 -8.33 -4.48 -4.46
N ASP A 120 -7.43 -3.68 -5.06
CA ASP A 120 -6.05 -4.08 -5.31
C ASP A 120 -5.27 -4.30 -4.01
N GLY A 121 -5.46 -3.46 -2.99
CA GLY A 121 -4.84 -3.62 -1.68
C GLY A 121 -5.26 -4.91 -0.97
N GLN A 122 -6.57 -5.23 -0.95
CA GLN A 122 -7.06 -6.50 -0.41
C GLN A 122 -6.52 -7.69 -1.19
N ARG A 123 -6.56 -7.62 -2.52
CA ARG A 123 -6.11 -8.70 -3.40
C ARG A 123 -4.62 -8.95 -3.22
N ALA A 124 -3.80 -7.90 -3.13
CA ALA A 124 -2.36 -7.99 -2.90
C ALA A 124 -2.03 -8.75 -1.60
N MET A 125 -2.71 -8.42 -0.49
CA MET A 125 -2.55 -9.12 0.77
C MET A 125 -2.92 -10.62 0.66
N ARG A 126 -3.99 -10.95 -0.05
CA ARG A 126 -4.42 -12.33 -0.29
C ARG A 126 -3.42 -13.10 -1.15
N VAL A 127 -2.92 -12.49 -2.23
CA VAL A 127 -1.89 -13.08 -3.10
C VAL A 127 -0.63 -13.41 -2.29
N ILE A 128 -0.13 -12.46 -1.49
CA ILE A 128 1.07 -12.68 -0.67
C ILE A 128 0.83 -13.81 0.34
N ARG A 129 -0.31 -13.83 1.02
CA ARG A 129 -0.63 -14.84 2.03
C ARG A 129 -0.85 -16.23 1.42
N ALA A 130 -1.47 -16.31 0.26
CA ALA A 130 -1.70 -17.57 -0.45
C ALA A 130 -0.38 -18.23 -0.91
N HIS A 131 0.62 -17.43 -1.27
CA HIS A 131 1.93 -17.91 -1.72
C HIS A 131 2.99 -17.90 -0.60
N ALA A 132 2.61 -17.67 0.66
CA ALA A 132 3.55 -17.48 1.76
C ALA A 132 4.54 -18.64 1.90
N ALA A 133 4.07 -19.88 1.82
CA ALA A 133 4.93 -21.07 1.91
C ALA A 133 5.95 -21.16 0.77
N GLU A 134 5.52 -20.88 -0.48
CA GLU A 134 6.38 -20.85 -1.66
C GLU A 134 7.49 -19.80 -1.56
N TRP A 135 7.17 -18.67 -0.94
CA TRP A 135 8.09 -17.53 -0.83
C TRP A 135 8.86 -17.49 0.50
N HIS A 136 8.79 -18.57 1.30
CA HIS A 136 9.43 -18.66 2.61
C HIS A 136 9.00 -17.56 3.59
N ILE A 137 7.72 -17.23 3.57
CA ILE A 137 7.05 -16.24 4.44
C ILE A 137 6.21 -16.98 5.48
N ASP A 138 6.24 -16.50 6.71
CA ASP A 138 5.27 -16.91 7.73
C ASP A 138 3.93 -16.20 7.47
N PRO A 139 2.83 -16.91 7.18
CA PRO A 139 1.54 -16.30 6.86
C PRO A 139 0.93 -15.48 8.02
N ALA A 140 1.48 -15.60 9.24
CA ALA A 140 1.12 -14.80 10.42
C ALA A 140 2.06 -13.58 10.65
N ARG A 141 2.97 -13.29 9.69
CA ARG A 141 3.93 -12.19 9.77
C ARG A 141 3.94 -11.35 8.50
N ILE A 142 2.76 -11.02 7.98
CA ILE A 142 2.60 -10.20 6.77
C ILE A 142 2.04 -8.84 7.16
N GLY A 143 2.88 -7.81 7.07
CA GLY A 143 2.50 -6.43 7.35
C GLY A 143 2.13 -5.64 6.11
N MET A 144 1.51 -4.47 6.32
CA MET A 144 1.26 -3.49 5.27
C MET A 144 1.82 -2.13 5.69
N LEU A 145 2.67 -1.55 4.84
CA LEU A 145 3.31 -0.26 5.06
C LEU A 145 2.84 0.72 4.00
N GLY A 146 2.29 1.84 4.42
CA GLY A 146 1.83 2.88 3.52
C GLY A 146 2.45 4.24 3.81
N PHE A 147 2.63 5.02 2.74
CA PHE A 147 3.10 6.39 2.76
C PHE A 147 1.97 7.34 2.34
N SER A 148 1.71 8.41 3.08
CA SER A 148 0.74 9.45 2.69
C SER A 148 -0.64 8.88 2.31
N ALA A 149 -1.08 9.02 1.07
CA ALA A 149 -2.31 8.39 0.54
C ALA A 149 -2.21 6.86 0.51
N GLY A 150 -1.00 6.28 0.34
CA GLY A 150 -0.78 4.84 0.47
C GLY A 150 -1.01 4.35 1.90
N ALA A 151 -0.75 5.20 2.91
CA ALA A 151 -1.09 4.89 4.29
C ALA A 151 -2.61 4.89 4.53
N HIS A 152 -3.37 5.67 3.76
CA HIS A 152 -4.84 5.57 3.74
C HIS A 152 -5.28 4.20 3.22
N LEU A 153 -4.72 3.75 2.10
CA LEU A 153 -5.03 2.43 1.55
C LEU A 153 -4.65 1.31 2.52
N ALA A 154 -3.46 1.39 3.13
CA ALA A 154 -3.01 0.43 4.14
C ALA A 154 -3.92 0.44 5.38
N GLY A 155 -4.29 1.62 5.86
CA GLY A 155 -5.20 1.80 6.99
C GLY A 155 -6.60 1.24 6.71
N MET A 156 -7.19 1.56 5.56
CA MET A 156 -8.50 1.01 5.16
C MET A 156 -8.48 -0.52 5.02
N THR A 157 -7.39 -1.08 4.50
CA THR A 157 -7.23 -2.55 4.43
C THR A 157 -7.10 -3.15 5.83
N ALA A 158 -6.41 -2.47 6.75
CA ALA A 158 -6.23 -2.94 8.12
C ALA A 158 -7.52 -2.90 8.96
N VAL A 159 -8.36 -1.87 8.81
CA VAL A 159 -9.59 -1.71 9.60
C VAL A 159 -10.81 -2.38 8.96
N GLN A 160 -10.78 -2.67 7.66
CA GLN A 160 -11.87 -3.30 6.92
C GLN A 160 -11.37 -4.45 6.01
N PRO A 161 -10.62 -5.42 6.55
CA PRO A 161 -10.04 -6.49 5.73
C PRO A 161 -11.08 -7.42 5.09
N ASP A 162 -12.25 -7.54 5.73
CA ASP A 162 -13.34 -8.42 5.30
C ASP A 162 -14.42 -7.70 4.48
N ALA A 163 -14.25 -6.39 4.18
CA ALA A 163 -15.20 -5.66 3.36
C ALA A 163 -15.30 -6.30 1.96
N ALA A 164 -16.51 -6.58 1.50
CA ALA A 164 -16.78 -7.17 0.18
C ALA A 164 -16.56 -6.13 -0.92
N ARG A 165 -15.30 -5.86 -1.28
CA ARG A 165 -14.93 -4.85 -2.29
C ARG A 165 -15.03 -5.36 -3.71
N TYR A 166 -14.99 -6.69 -3.89
CA TYR A 166 -15.16 -7.37 -5.18
C TYR A 166 -15.68 -8.80 -4.96
N ALA A 167 -16.25 -9.40 -6.01
CA ALA A 167 -16.63 -10.82 -6.00
C ALA A 167 -15.37 -11.70 -6.09
N PRO A 168 -15.29 -12.81 -5.36
CA PRO A 168 -14.17 -13.76 -5.46
C PRO A 168 -13.92 -14.19 -6.90
N VAL A 169 -12.66 -14.19 -7.34
CA VAL A 169 -12.24 -14.55 -8.70
C VAL A 169 -11.50 -15.90 -8.76
N ASP A 170 -10.86 -16.29 -7.66
CA ASP A 170 -10.14 -17.57 -7.54
C ASP A 170 -9.99 -18.00 -6.07
N ALA A 171 -9.27 -19.11 -5.84
CA ALA A 171 -9.07 -19.69 -4.50
C ALA A 171 -8.30 -18.76 -3.53
N MET A 172 -7.49 -17.83 -4.04
CA MET A 172 -6.76 -16.88 -3.18
C MET A 172 -7.69 -15.92 -2.44
N ASP A 173 -8.91 -15.72 -2.93
CA ASP A 173 -9.89 -14.87 -2.25
C ASP A 173 -10.52 -15.52 -1.00
N GLY A 174 -10.23 -16.82 -0.79
CA GLY A 174 -10.59 -17.53 0.43
C GLY A 174 -9.65 -17.25 1.63
N VAL A 175 -8.48 -16.63 1.43
CA VAL A 175 -7.58 -16.28 2.54
C VAL A 175 -7.81 -14.84 3.01
N SER A 176 -7.37 -14.56 4.25
CA SER A 176 -7.56 -13.26 4.87
C SER A 176 -6.74 -12.15 4.18
N ALA A 177 -7.37 -11.01 3.92
CA ALA A 177 -6.68 -9.79 3.50
C ALA A 177 -6.15 -8.95 4.69
N ARG A 178 -6.39 -9.38 5.93
CA ARG A 178 -5.98 -8.64 7.12
C ARG A 178 -4.45 -8.66 7.27
N PRO A 179 -3.78 -7.50 7.34
CA PRO A 179 -2.36 -7.47 7.69
C PRO A 179 -2.18 -7.87 9.17
N ASP A 180 -1.05 -8.49 9.51
CA ASP A 180 -0.74 -8.87 10.89
C ASP A 180 -0.23 -7.67 11.69
N PHE A 181 0.27 -6.65 11.00
CA PHE A 181 0.61 -5.32 11.53
C PHE A 181 0.49 -4.26 10.44
N ALA A 182 0.30 -2.99 10.83
CA ALA A 182 0.27 -1.85 9.93
C ALA A 182 1.35 -0.84 10.29
N VAL A 183 1.95 -0.21 9.25
CA VAL A 183 2.92 0.88 9.37
C VAL A 183 2.44 2.05 8.53
N LEU A 184 2.20 3.19 9.17
CA LEU A 184 1.57 4.35 8.55
C LEU A 184 2.50 5.57 8.67
N LEU A 185 3.06 6.01 7.54
CA LEU A 185 4.06 7.07 7.48
C LEU A 185 3.46 8.35 6.90
N TYR A 186 3.56 9.47 7.64
CA TYR A 186 2.93 10.76 7.31
C TYR A 186 1.53 10.60 6.69
N PRO A 187 0.66 9.85 7.38
CA PRO A 187 -0.51 9.28 6.76
C PRO A 187 -1.63 10.30 6.53
N VAL A 188 -2.34 10.11 5.42
CA VAL A 188 -3.70 10.63 5.28
C VAL A 188 -4.62 9.57 5.84
N LEU A 189 -5.48 9.87 6.82
CA LEU A 189 -6.38 8.89 7.44
C LEU A 189 -7.79 9.40 7.59
N THR A 190 -7.96 10.64 8.05
CA THR A 190 -9.29 11.22 8.23
C THR A 190 -9.75 11.99 7.00
N MET A 191 -11.03 11.81 6.66
CA MET A 191 -11.74 12.63 5.67
C MET A 191 -12.66 13.66 6.36
N GLN A 192 -12.51 13.83 7.69
CA GLN A 192 -13.35 14.72 8.50
C GLN A 192 -12.83 16.17 8.50
N ARG A 193 -13.78 17.12 8.53
CA ARG A 193 -13.44 18.53 8.73
C ARG A 193 -12.92 18.76 10.14
N PRO A 194 -11.99 19.68 10.34
CA PRO A 194 -11.35 20.58 9.36
C PRO A 194 -10.10 19.96 8.66
N PHE A 195 -9.80 18.69 8.87
CA PHE A 195 -8.57 18.04 8.44
C PHE A 195 -8.65 17.42 7.03
N ASP A 196 -9.78 17.58 6.33
CA ASP A 196 -10.09 17.04 5.00
C ASP A 196 -9.53 17.88 3.84
N THR A 197 -8.35 18.48 4.03
CA THR A 197 -7.73 19.39 3.05
C THR A 197 -6.82 18.69 2.05
N THR A 198 -6.65 17.38 2.17
CA THR A 198 -5.68 16.60 1.41
C THR A 198 -6.11 16.37 -0.05
N HIS A 199 -5.11 16.19 -0.93
CA HIS A 199 -5.38 15.83 -2.32
C HIS A 199 -6.07 14.46 -2.44
N ALA A 200 -5.71 13.52 -1.59
CA ALA A 200 -6.34 12.19 -1.52
C ALA A 200 -7.85 12.28 -1.30
N LYS A 201 -8.30 13.13 -0.38
CA LYS A 201 -9.73 13.37 -0.18
C LYS A 201 -10.41 13.89 -1.44
N LYS A 202 -9.77 14.83 -2.17
CA LYS A 202 -10.32 15.36 -3.41
C LYS A 202 -10.46 14.27 -4.49
N GLN A 203 -9.48 13.39 -4.63
CA GLN A 203 -9.49 12.31 -5.61
C GLN A 203 -10.56 11.25 -5.30
N LEU A 204 -10.73 10.90 -4.01
CA LEU A 204 -11.68 9.87 -3.60
C LEU A 204 -13.12 10.38 -3.48
N LEU A 205 -13.31 11.60 -3.01
CA LEU A 205 -14.63 12.12 -2.59
C LEU A 205 -15.10 13.34 -3.37
N GLY A 206 -14.24 13.94 -4.20
CA GLY A 206 -14.57 15.17 -4.93
C GLY A 206 -14.65 16.40 -4.03
N ALA A 207 -15.29 17.46 -4.57
CA ALA A 207 -15.32 18.77 -3.92
C ALA A 207 -16.32 18.84 -2.75
N HIS A 208 -17.48 18.21 -2.89
CA HIS A 208 -18.63 18.34 -1.98
C HIS A 208 -19.13 16.99 -1.47
N PRO A 209 -18.32 16.22 -0.70
CA PRO A 209 -18.75 14.92 -0.20
C PRO A 209 -19.83 15.06 0.88
N THR A 210 -20.73 14.09 0.92
CA THR A 210 -21.67 13.95 2.05
C THR A 210 -20.90 13.54 3.31
N ARG A 211 -21.55 13.71 4.48
CA ARG A 211 -20.98 13.20 5.74
C ARG A 211 -20.76 11.69 5.68
N ALA A 212 -21.76 10.94 5.22
CA ALA A 212 -21.65 9.48 5.09
C ALA A 212 -20.45 9.04 4.21
N ALA A 213 -20.19 9.74 3.10
CA ALA A 213 -19.05 9.46 2.25
C ALA A 213 -17.71 9.74 2.96
N ARG A 214 -17.61 10.80 3.76
CA ARG A 214 -16.44 11.06 4.60
C ARG A 214 -16.28 9.99 5.67
N ASP A 215 -17.36 9.67 6.38
CA ASP A 215 -17.34 8.66 7.43
C ASP A 215 -16.87 7.30 6.88
N ALA A 216 -17.36 6.91 5.69
CA ALA A 216 -16.99 5.64 5.05
C ALA A 216 -15.49 5.50 4.70
N LEU A 217 -14.79 6.62 4.49
CA LEU A 217 -13.37 6.63 4.13
C LEU A 217 -12.45 7.26 5.19
N SER A 218 -12.97 7.54 6.40
CA SER A 218 -12.15 7.96 7.54
C SER A 218 -11.69 6.74 8.33
N VAL A 219 -10.42 6.40 8.22
CA VAL A 219 -9.85 5.15 8.75
C VAL A 219 -10.10 4.99 10.24
N GLU A 220 -9.90 6.07 11.01
CA GLU A 220 -10.05 6.10 12.47
C GLU A 220 -11.47 5.80 12.96
N LEU A 221 -12.47 5.93 12.10
CA LEU A 221 -13.88 5.63 12.44
C LEU A 221 -14.21 4.13 12.33
N HIS A 222 -13.34 3.34 11.69
CA HIS A 222 -13.55 1.91 11.47
C HIS A 222 -12.64 1.03 12.34
N VAL A 223 -11.89 1.64 13.26
CA VAL A 223 -11.01 0.90 14.18
C VAL A 223 -11.86 0.10 15.16
N ASP A 224 -11.58 -1.19 15.27
CA ASP A 224 -12.15 -2.12 16.24
C ASP A 224 -11.06 -2.97 16.91
N ALA A 225 -11.43 -3.85 17.82
CA ALA A 225 -10.48 -4.71 18.55
C ALA A 225 -9.73 -5.73 17.66
N ARG A 226 -10.18 -5.94 16.40
CA ARG A 226 -9.52 -6.83 15.42
C ARG A 226 -8.52 -6.08 14.55
N THR A 227 -8.49 -4.75 14.64
CA THR A 227 -7.49 -3.93 13.94
C THR A 227 -6.09 -4.36 14.39
N PRO A 228 -5.13 -4.54 13.46
CA PRO A 228 -3.80 -5.02 13.84
C PRO A 228 -2.99 -3.97 14.63
N PRO A 229 -1.99 -4.41 15.42
CA PRO A 229 -1.00 -3.50 15.99
C PRO A 229 -0.43 -2.56 14.95
N THR A 230 -0.30 -1.27 15.29
CA THR A 230 0.00 -0.23 14.30
C THR A 230 1.18 0.65 14.77
N PHE A 231 2.14 0.85 13.87
CA PHE A 231 3.21 1.82 13.98
C PHE A 231 2.87 3.05 13.15
N ILE A 232 3.00 4.24 13.72
CA ILE A 232 2.71 5.51 13.04
C ILE A 232 3.91 6.45 13.19
N ALA A 233 4.33 7.12 12.12
CA ALA A 233 5.34 8.17 12.18
C ALA A 233 4.88 9.41 11.41
N GLN A 234 5.01 10.61 12.03
CA GLN A 234 4.48 11.87 11.54
C GLN A 234 5.41 13.04 11.90
N ALA A 235 5.59 14.00 11.00
CA ALA A 235 6.21 15.27 11.31
C ALA A 235 5.13 16.30 11.74
N LEU A 236 5.41 17.07 12.80
CA LEU A 236 4.47 18.06 13.35
C LEU A 236 4.32 19.30 12.45
N ASP A 237 5.29 19.55 11.59
CA ASP A 237 5.28 20.64 10.59
C ASP A 237 4.70 20.22 9.24
N ASP A 238 4.07 19.04 9.13
CA ASP A 238 3.43 18.56 7.91
C ASP A 238 2.17 19.39 7.57
N ARG A 239 2.25 20.11 6.46
CA ARG A 239 1.14 20.97 5.96
C ARG A 239 0.31 20.30 4.88
N VAL A 240 0.71 19.13 4.41
CA VAL A 240 -0.02 18.36 3.37
C VAL A 240 -0.99 17.39 4.03
N SER A 241 -0.51 16.61 5.01
CA SER A 241 -1.33 15.75 5.85
C SER A 241 -1.21 16.23 7.29
N PRO A 242 -2.20 16.96 7.81
CA PRO A 242 -2.14 17.51 9.17
C PRO A 242 -1.86 16.41 10.21
N PRO A 243 -1.01 16.68 11.24
CA PRO A 243 -0.65 15.70 12.27
C PRO A 243 -1.83 15.06 13.00
N GLU A 244 -2.98 15.72 12.98
CA GLU A 244 -4.24 15.21 13.53
C GLU A 244 -4.66 13.88 12.92
N ASN A 245 -4.29 13.58 11.66
CA ASN A 245 -4.50 12.25 11.06
C ASN A 245 -3.91 11.15 11.94
N SER A 246 -2.67 11.30 12.35
CA SER A 246 -1.95 10.36 13.20
C SER A 246 -2.47 10.35 14.63
N ILE A 247 -2.79 11.52 15.18
CA ILE A 247 -3.30 11.68 16.56
C ILE A 247 -4.67 11.02 16.70
N LEU A 248 -5.60 11.27 15.77
CA LEU A 248 -6.95 10.69 15.77
C LEU A 248 -6.89 9.17 15.63
N MET A 249 -6.06 8.66 14.73
CA MET A 249 -5.86 7.21 14.56
C MET A 249 -5.31 6.56 15.82
N ALA A 250 -4.24 7.11 16.40
CA ALA A 250 -3.66 6.59 17.62
C ALA A 250 -4.66 6.59 18.79
N ALA A 251 -5.49 7.64 18.89
CA ALA A 251 -6.56 7.71 19.89
C ALA A 251 -7.64 6.65 19.65
N ALA A 252 -8.02 6.39 18.39
CA ALA A 252 -8.99 5.34 18.04
C ALA A 252 -8.46 3.95 18.39
N LEU A 253 -7.21 3.65 18.03
CA LEU A 253 -6.55 2.38 18.36
C LEU A 253 -6.49 2.15 19.86
N ARG A 254 -6.07 3.15 20.65
CA ARG A 254 -6.04 3.05 22.12
C ARG A 254 -7.44 2.80 22.70
N ARG A 255 -8.48 3.48 22.22
CA ARG A 255 -9.87 3.25 22.67
C ARG A 255 -10.35 1.83 22.38
N ALA A 256 -9.91 1.24 21.27
CA ALA A 256 -10.25 -0.14 20.89
C ALA A 256 -9.37 -1.20 21.58
N GLY A 257 -8.43 -0.79 22.44
CA GLY A 257 -7.49 -1.71 23.10
C GLY A 257 -6.41 -2.26 22.18
N VAL A 258 -6.23 -1.64 20.99
CA VAL A 258 -5.22 -2.04 20.01
C VAL A 258 -3.89 -1.36 20.32
N SER A 259 -2.81 -2.13 20.25
CA SER A 259 -1.47 -1.60 20.47
C SER A 259 -1.08 -0.63 19.34
N VAL A 260 -0.61 0.56 19.73
CA VAL A 260 -0.12 1.59 18.81
C VAL A 260 1.16 2.21 19.34
N GLU A 261 2.13 2.38 18.44
CA GLU A 261 3.32 3.19 18.66
C GLU A 261 3.27 4.39 17.72
N LEU A 262 3.29 5.61 18.29
CA LEU A 262 3.23 6.87 17.55
C LEU A 262 4.52 7.66 17.78
N HIS A 263 5.27 7.89 16.72
CA HIS A 263 6.44 8.75 16.68
C HIS A 263 6.10 10.08 16.02
N GLN A 264 6.36 11.17 16.72
CA GLN A 264 6.17 12.52 16.23
C GLN A 264 7.51 13.23 16.16
N PHE A 265 7.90 13.65 14.95
CA PHE A 265 9.11 14.43 14.71
C PHE A 265 8.75 15.92 14.72
N GLN A 266 9.60 16.74 15.33
CA GLN A 266 9.34 18.17 15.40
C GLN A 266 9.33 18.81 14.02
N SER A 267 10.20 18.31 13.12
CA SER A 267 10.33 18.79 11.75
C SER A 267 10.53 17.64 10.76
N GLY A 268 10.16 17.86 9.49
CA GLY A 268 10.28 16.86 8.43
C GLY A 268 9.39 17.16 7.24
N ALA A 269 8.40 18.02 7.43
CA ALA A 269 7.37 18.31 6.46
C ALA A 269 6.68 17.03 5.93
N HIS A 270 6.30 16.96 4.66
CA HIS A 270 5.62 15.82 4.05
C HIS A 270 6.50 15.08 3.05
N GLY A 271 6.27 13.76 2.90
CA GLY A 271 6.85 13.00 1.80
C GLY A 271 8.35 12.78 1.96
N TRP A 272 8.84 12.51 3.16
CA TRP A 272 10.26 12.32 3.43
C TRP A 272 10.81 10.93 3.05
N GLY A 273 9.96 9.94 2.64
CA GLY A 273 10.41 8.59 2.27
C GLY A 273 11.23 7.93 3.38
N LEU A 274 12.46 7.50 3.10
CA LEU A 274 13.39 7.00 4.13
C LEU A 274 13.97 8.09 5.04
N GLY A 275 13.69 9.38 4.77
CA GLY A 275 14.29 10.52 5.45
C GLY A 275 15.62 10.92 4.84
N LYS A 276 15.91 12.22 4.84
CA LYS A 276 17.22 12.73 4.46
C LYS A 276 18.23 12.49 5.60
N PRO A 277 19.47 12.10 5.30
CA PRO A 277 20.49 11.95 6.34
C PRO A 277 20.58 13.21 7.24
N GLY A 278 20.52 13.01 8.56
CA GLY A 278 20.55 14.09 9.55
C GLY A 278 19.20 14.77 9.83
N SER A 279 18.12 14.43 9.11
CA SER A 279 16.77 14.86 9.47
C SER A 279 16.16 13.95 10.54
N GLU A 280 15.25 14.50 11.37
CA GLU A 280 14.57 13.69 12.40
C GLU A 280 13.82 12.48 11.83
N PRO A 281 13.06 12.60 10.70
CA PRO A 281 12.40 11.45 10.12
C PRO A 281 13.32 10.32 9.66
N ALA A 282 14.62 10.57 9.43
CA ALA A 282 15.56 9.51 9.07
C ALA A 282 15.71 8.43 10.16
N ALA A 283 15.19 8.67 11.36
CA ALA A 283 15.17 7.69 12.44
C ALA A 283 14.10 6.61 12.30
N TRP A 284 13.03 6.84 11.52
CA TRP A 284 11.89 5.91 11.49
C TRP A 284 12.24 4.47 11.08
N PRO A 285 13.18 4.22 10.17
CA PRO A 285 13.51 2.85 9.82
C PRO A 285 14.04 2.05 11.00
N GLN A 286 14.91 2.64 11.82
CA GLN A 286 15.45 1.98 13.00
C GLN A 286 14.41 1.82 14.11
N LEU A 287 13.53 2.81 14.29
CA LEU A 287 12.39 2.74 15.20
C LEU A 287 11.44 1.61 14.80
N LEU A 288 11.15 1.45 13.50
CA LEU A 288 10.34 0.34 12.99
C LEU A 288 10.99 -1.02 13.30
N LEU A 289 12.30 -1.18 13.05
CA LEU A 289 13.00 -2.43 13.37
C LEU A 289 12.91 -2.76 14.85
N ALA A 290 13.16 -1.78 15.72
CA ALA A 290 13.03 -1.95 17.17
C ALA A 290 11.61 -2.36 17.58
N TRP A 291 10.60 -1.75 16.96
CA TRP A 291 9.19 -2.11 17.19
C TRP A 291 8.88 -3.54 16.73
N LEU A 292 9.31 -3.95 15.54
CA LEU A 292 9.12 -5.31 15.03
C LEU A 292 9.82 -6.36 15.93
N GLN A 293 11.02 -6.04 16.42
CA GLN A 293 11.76 -6.89 17.36
C GLN A 293 11.03 -7.01 18.72
N SER A 294 10.54 -5.90 19.27
CA SER A 294 9.78 -5.89 20.54
C SER A 294 8.51 -6.72 20.48
N ARG A 295 7.97 -6.95 19.28
CA ARG A 295 6.79 -7.77 19.01
C ARG A 295 7.13 -9.23 18.69
N GLY A 296 8.40 -9.59 18.63
CA GLY A 296 8.84 -10.94 18.26
C GLY A 296 8.63 -11.28 16.78
N TRP A 297 8.35 -10.30 15.94
CA TRP A 297 8.26 -10.51 14.49
C TRP A 297 9.63 -10.58 13.85
N MET A 298 10.61 -9.85 14.35
CA MET A 298 11.99 -9.94 13.91
C MET A 298 12.89 -10.59 14.96
N PRO A 299 13.96 -11.33 14.54
CA PRO A 299 15.01 -11.76 15.47
C PRO A 299 15.61 -10.55 16.20
N GLN A 300 16.00 -10.76 17.45
CA GLN A 300 16.82 -9.79 18.19
C GLN A 300 18.17 -9.63 17.45
N ALA A 301 18.69 -8.41 17.39
CA ALA A 301 20.06 -8.23 16.92
C ALA A 301 21.00 -9.05 17.81
N PRO A 302 22.02 -9.74 17.22
CA PRO A 302 23.05 -10.35 18.05
C PRO A 302 23.70 -9.27 18.91
N GLY A 303 23.68 -9.49 20.23
CA GLY A 303 24.25 -8.57 21.22
C GLY A 303 25.78 -8.48 21.10
#